data_3e766ba7b8cb605cef8af11883212de0
#
_entry.id   3e766ba7b8cb605cef8af11883212de0
#
_cell.length_a   1.000
_cell.length_b   1.000
_cell.length_c   1.000
_cell.angle_alpha   90.00
_cell.angle_beta   90.00
_cell.angle_gamma   90.00
#
_symmetry.space_group_name_H-M   'P 1'
#
loop_
_entity.id
_entity.type
_entity.pdbx_description
1 polymer ?
#
loop_
_entity_poly.entity_id
_entity_poly.type
_entity_poly.pdbx_seq_one_letter_code
_entity_poly.pdbx_strand_id
1 'polypeptide(L)'
;MDGNGRWAGERGLARSHGHRQGVKRVDEIINAASRMGVKILTLFAFSTENWSRPKQEVGMLMRLLYNFLTGRAEKLLNRNIRFRVIGRKEGLPRYLADKLESFQAKTTGNTGMTVVLAFNYGGRQEIMDAAGKYALDVLKNGAVSFELDEERFGGYLYTAGIPDPDLLIRTSGEMRLSNFMLWQLSYCEIYFTETFWPDFGAKEFEKALKNYARRQRRFGSL
;
A
#
# COMPACT_ATOMS: atom_id res chain seq x y z
N MET A 1 2.04 6.47 -4.35
CA MET A 1 2.89 7.57 -3.80
C MET A 1 4.00 7.87 -4.80
N ASP A 2 3.65 8.54 -5.89
CA ASP A 2 4.56 8.76 -7.04
C ASP A 2 5.00 10.23 -7.13
N GLY A 3 6.10 10.51 -7.89
CA GLY A 3 6.60 11.85 -8.16
C GLY A 3 7.66 12.39 -7.20
N ASN A 4 8.09 11.65 -6.18
CA ASN A 4 9.09 12.13 -5.20
C ASN A 4 10.39 12.64 -5.87
N GLY A 5 10.91 11.89 -6.85
CA GLY A 5 12.14 12.25 -7.57
C GLY A 5 11.94 13.46 -8.48
N ARG A 6 10.82 13.54 -9.20
CA ARG A 6 10.48 14.68 -10.09
C ARG A 6 10.27 15.95 -9.27
N TRP A 7 9.54 15.86 -8.18
CA TRP A 7 9.35 16.97 -7.23
C TRP A 7 10.68 17.58 -6.78
N ALA A 8 11.66 16.75 -6.43
CA ALA A 8 12.99 17.22 -6.05
C ALA A 8 13.73 17.84 -7.23
N GLY A 9 13.68 17.20 -8.42
CA GLY A 9 14.34 17.71 -9.64
C GLY A 9 13.86 19.09 -10.05
N GLU A 10 12.55 19.36 -10.03
CA GLU A 10 11.98 20.67 -10.34
C GLU A 10 12.45 21.78 -9.37
N ARG A 11 12.93 21.41 -8.20
CA ARG A 11 13.43 22.32 -7.15
C ARG A 11 14.96 22.37 -7.06
N GLY A 12 15.67 21.75 -8.01
CA GLY A 12 17.13 21.64 -7.98
C GLY A 12 17.66 20.82 -6.81
N LEU A 13 16.82 19.94 -6.21
CA LEU A 13 17.17 19.15 -5.04
C LEU A 13 17.51 17.71 -5.39
N ALA A 14 18.38 17.08 -4.62
CA ALA A 14 18.64 15.64 -4.76
C ALA A 14 17.36 14.81 -4.52
N ARG A 15 17.18 13.69 -5.24
CA ARG A 15 16.01 12.79 -5.14
C ARG A 15 15.68 12.38 -3.69
N SER A 16 16.71 12.26 -2.86
CA SER A 16 16.57 11.93 -1.44
C SER A 16 15.73 12.94 -0.64
N HIS A 17 15.71 14.22 -1.04
CA HIS A 17 14.87 15.25 -0.43
C HIS A 17 13.39 15.00 -0.72
N GLY A 18 13.06 14.65 -1.97
CA GLY A 18 11.69 14.28 -2.35
C GLY A 18 11.18 13.07 -1.56
N HIS A 19 12.00 12.03 -1.42
CA HIS A 19 11.63 10.86 -0.60
C HIS A 19 11.40 11.21 0.88
N ARG A 20 12.28 12.03 1.48
CA ARG A 20 12.09 12.50 2.87
C ARG A 20 10.81 13.32 3.04
N GLN A 21 10.52 14.20 2.09
CA GLN A 21 9.28 14.97 2.10
C GLN A 21 8.05 14.07 1.90
N GLY A 22 8.15 13.08 1.01
CA GLY A 22 7.10 12.08 0.81
C GLY A 22 6.78 11.26 2.07
N VAL A 23 7.79 10.93 2.89
CA VAL A 23 7.58 10.27 4.19
C VAL A 23 6.82 11.16 5.19
N LYS A 24 7.11 12.48 5.22
CA LYS A 24 6.33 13.42 6.04
C LYS A 24 4.86 13.48 5.59
N ARG A 25 4.63 13.39 4.29
CA ARG A 25 3.28 13.39 3.71
C ARG A 25 2.46 12.17 4.14
N VAL A 26 3.11 11.01 4.32
CA VAL A 26 2.43 9.79 4.82
C VAL A 26 1.69 10.06 6.13
N ASP A 27 2.33 10.71 7.10
CA ASP A 27 1.68 11.03 8.39
C ASP A 27 0.46 11.92 8.22
N GLU A 28 0.57 12.94 7.38
CA GLU A 28 -0.54 13.87 7.13
C GLU A 28 -1.73 13.16 6.50
N ILE A 29 -1.47 12.29 5.52
CA ILE A 29 -2.53 11.54 4.84
C ILE A 29 -3.16 10.50 5.77
N ILE A 30 -2.38 9.77 6.58
CA ILE A 30 -2.93 8.86 7.60
C ILE A 30 -3.87 9.62 8.54
N ASN A 31 -3.46 10.81 9.00
CA ASN A 31 -4.29 11.62 9.89
C ASN A 31 -5.55 12.15 9.19
N ALA A 32 -5.45 12.60 7.95
CA ALA A 32 -6.57 13.06 7.17
C ALA A 32 -7.57 11.93 6.90
N ALA A 33 -7.09 10.77 6.45
CA ALA A 33 -7.89 9.59 6.20
C ALA A 33 -8.67 9.13 7.44
N SER A 34 -8.00 9.05 8.60
CA SER A 34 -8.63 8.68 9.87
C SER A 34 -9.74 9.67 10.27
N ARG A 35 -9.50 10.99 10.17
CA ARG A 35 -10.51 12.02 10.48
C ARG A 35 -11.69 12.01 9.51
N MET A 36 -11.46 11.64 8.26
CA MET A 36 -12.50 11.57 7.22
C MET A 36 -13.26 10.24 7.22
N GLY A 37 -13.02 9.35 8.19
CA GLY A 37 -13.75 8.11 8.36
C GLY A 37 -13.34 6.99 7.40
N VAL A 38 -12.20 7.11 6.71
CA VAL A 38 -11.63 6.02 5.89
C VAL A 38 -11.36 4.82 6.78
N LYS A 39 -11.85 3.65 6.39
CA LYS A 39 -11.67 2.43 7.16
C LYS A 39 -10.34 1.75 6.91
N ILE A 40 -9.89 1.75 5.65
CA ILE A 40 -8.64 1.12 5.23
C ILE A 40 -7.92 2.06 4.28
N LEU A 41 -6.64 2.31 4.56
CA LEU A 41 -5.75 3.11 3.72
C LEU A 41 -4.56 2.26 3.30
N THR A 42 -4.47 1.90 2.01
CA THR A 42 -3.32 1.18 1.46
C THR A 42 -2.33 2.15 0.83
N LEU A 43 -1.06 2.06 1.22
CA LEU A 43 0.03 2.91 0.76
C LEU A 43 1.06 2.09 -0.01
N PHE A 44 1.26 2.38 -1.29
CA PHE A 44 2.28 1.73 -2.13
C PHE A 44 3.64 2.40 -1.93
N ALA A 45 4.47 1.84 -1.07
CA ALA A 45 5.72 2.45 -0.65
C ALA A 45 6.95 1.95 -1.44
N PHE A 46 6.99 0.66 -1.80
CA PHE A 46 8.11 0.05 -2.52
C PHE A 46 7.64 -1.14 -3.35
N SER A 47 7.80 -1.06 -4.66
CA SER A 47 7.46 -2.16 -5.56
C SER A 47 8.62 -3.13 -5.77
N THR A 48 8.32 -4.34 -6.24
CA THR A 48 9.36 -5.32 -6.63
C THR A 48 10.28 -4.79 -7.71
N GLU A 49 9.79 -3.95 -8.62
CA GLU A 49 10.59 -3.33 -9.69
C GLU A 49 11.59 -2.29 -9.15
N ASN A 50 11.37 -1.75 -7.95
CA ASN A 50 12.26 -0.74 -7.37
C ASN A 50 13.62 -1.31 -6.94
N TRP A 51 13.77 -2.64 -6.86
CA TRP A 51 15.09 -3.26 -6.64
C TRP A 51 16.09 -3.01 -7.77
N SER A 52 15.61 -2.71 -8.97
CA SER A 52 16.47 -2.34 -10.11
C SER A 52 17.10 -0.94 -9.99
N ARG A 53 16.69 -0.14 -9.01
CA ARG A 53 17.26 1.19 -8.75
C ARG A 53 18.69 1.09 -8.21
N PRO A 54 19.47 2.19 -8.28
CA PRO A 54 20.82 2.22 -7.70
C PRO A 54 20.81 1.77 -6.23
N LYS A 55 21.75 0.91 -5.84
CA LYS A 55 21.83 0.34 -4.48
C LYS A 55 21.81 1.39 -3.37
N GLN A 56 22.39 2.57 -3.60
CA GLN A 56 22.38 3.68 -2.65
C GLN A 56 20.96 4.23 -2.43
N GLU A 57 20.15 4.37 -3.49
CA GLU A 57 18.75 4.81 -3.40
C GLU A 57 17.91 3.77 -2.65
N VAL A 58 18.04 2.49 -3.01
CA VAL A 58 17.36 1.39 -2.32
C VAL A 58 17.71 1.37 -0.83
N GLY A 59 18.99 1.42 -0.48
CA GLY A 59 19.44 1.44 0.92
C GLY A 59 18.91 2.65 1.70
N MET A 60 18.81 3.81 1.05
CA MET A 60 18.20 4.99 1.64
C MET A 60 16.69 4.78 1.91
N LEU A 61 15.95 4.21 0.96
CA LEU A 61 14.51 3.94 1.12
C LEU A 61 14.26 2.95 2.26
N MET A 62 15.08 1.90 2.40
CA MET A 62 15.00 0.95 3.53
C MET A 62 15.21 1.66 4.87
N ARG A 63 16.22 2.55 4.98
CA ARG A 63 16.48 3.35 6.19
C ARG A 63 15.35 4.34 6.50
N LEU A 64 14.77 4.98 5.47
CA LEU A 64 13.64 5.90 5.65
C LEU A 64 12.43 5.17 6.23
N LEU A 65 12.11 3.97 5.73
CA LEU A 65 11.03 3.16 6.28
C LEU A 65 11.33 2.73 7.71
N TYR A 66 12.53 2.23 7.98
CA TYR A 66 12.94 1.84 9.34
C TYR A 66 12.77 2.99 10.34
N ASN A 67 13.24 4.19 9.99
CA ASN A 67 13.12 5.39 10.84
C ASN A 67 11.66 5.81 11.03
N PHE A 68 10.85 5.71 9.97
CA PHE A 68 9.41 5.97 10.06
C PHE A 68 8.75 5.03 11.07
N LEU A 69 8.97 3.72 10.95
CA LEU A 69 8.41 2.72 11.85
C LEU A 69 8.89 2.93 13.30
N THR A 70 10.16 3.28 13.50
CA THR A 70 10.73 3.50 14.83
C THR A 70 10.10 4.71 15.53
N GLY A 71 9.90 5.81 14.80
CA GLY A 71 9.39 7.06 15.39
C GLY A 71 7.85 7.16 15.46
N ARG A 72 7.10 6.18 14.95
CA ARG A 72 5.64 6.30 14.78
C ARG A 72 4.81 5.23 15.48
N ALA A 73 5.44 4.18 16.03
CA ALA A 73 4.73 3.08 16.66
C ALA A 73 3.73 3.56 17.72
N GLU A 74 4.21 4.37 18.68
CA GLU A 74 3.37 4.91 19.75
C GLU A 74 2.25 5.81 19.25
N LYS A 75 2.52 6.62 18.21
CA LYS A 75 1.50 7.52 17.64
C LYS A 75 0.34 6.77 17.00
N LEU A 76 0.62 5.64 16.32
CA LEU A 76 -0.42 4.82 15.72
C LEU A 76 -1.18 4.03 16.78
N LEU A 77 -0.50 3.51 17.80
CA LEU A 77 -1.13 2.87 18.96
C LEU A 77 -2.09 3.81 19.66
N ASN A 78 -1.65 5.01 20.03
CA ASN A 78 -2.46 6.01 20.74
C ASN A 78 -3.67 6.49 19.92
N ARG A 79 -3.68 6.29 18.61
CA ARG A 79 -4.80 6.63 17.71
C ARG A 79 -5.67 5.45 17.34
N ASN A 80 -5.48 4.32 17.97
CA ASN A 80 -6.19 3.09 17.66
C ASN A 80 -6.09 2.68 16.18
N ILE A 81 -4.94 2.94 15.51
CA ILE A 81 -4.71 2.58 14.11
C ILE A 81 -4.05 1.21 14.05
N ARG A 82 -4.65 0.29 13.31
CA ARG A 82 -4.08 -1.02 13.01
C ARG A 82 -3.14 -0.91 11.81
N PHE A 83 -1.97 -1.53 11.90
CA PHE A 83 -0.99 -1.56 10.81
C PHE A 83 -0.84 -2.97 10.25
N ARG A 84 -0.87 -3.09 8.93
CA ARG A 84 -0.60 -4.33 8.20
C ARG A 84 0.44 -4.09 7.12
N VAL A 85 1.19 -5.14 6.78
CA VAL A 85 2.14 -5.12 5.67
C VAL A 85 1.73 -6.17 4.66
N ILE A 86 1.75 -5.81 3.38
CA ILE A 86 1.58 -6.74 2.25
C ILE A 86 2.80 -6.68 1.34
N GLY A 87 3.14 -7.81 0.73
CA GLY A 87 4.31 -8.00 -0.12
C GLY A 87 5.24 -9.09 0.40
N ARG A 88 6.29 -9.37 -0.36
CA ARG A 88 7.26 -10.42 -0.04
C ARG A 88 8.21 -9.97 1.07
N LYS A 89 8.49 -10.85 2.03
CA LYS A 89 9.51 -10.64 3.07
C LYS A 89 10.92 -10.99 2.55
N GLU A 90 10.97 -11.88 1.60
CA GLU A 90 12.20 -12.36 0.99
C GLU A 90 12.96 -11.20 0.31
N GLY A 91 14.27 -11.17 0.51
CA GLY A 91 15.14 -10.11 -0.02
C GLY A 91 15.16 -8.82 0.83
N LEU A 92 14.30 -8.68 1.83
CA LEU A 92 14.38 -7.56 2.77
C LEU A 92 15.56 -7.74 3.74
N PRO A 93 16.26 -6.66 4.11
CA PRO A 93 17.21 -6.69 5.21
C PRO A 93 16.54 -7.16 6.50
N ARG A 94 17.17 -8.11 7.23
CA ARG A 94 16.59 -8.72 8.43
C ARG A 94 16.10 -7.69 9.45
N TYR A 95 16.89 -6.66 9.73
CA TYR A 95 16.52 -5.59 10.67
C TYR A 95 15.19 -4.89 10.29
N LEU A 96 14.89 -4.79 8.99
CA LEU A 96 13.66 -4.16 8.50
C LEU A 96 12.49 -5.15 8.56
N ALA A 97 12.70 -6.41 8.18
CA ALA A 97 11.68 -7.45 8.28
C ALA A 97 11.21 -7.63 9.74
N ASP A 98 12.16 -7.77 10.69
CA ASP A 98 11.88 -7.88 12.13
C ASP A 98 11.11 -6.65 12.64
N LYS A 99 11.49 -5.45 12.15
CA LYS A 99 10.83 -4.19 12.54
C LYS A 99 9.38 -4.12 12.03
N LEU A 100 9.14 -4.53 10.79
CA LEU A 100 7.79 -4.57 10.20
C LEU A 100 6.88 -5.55 10.97
N GLU A 101 7.38 -6.74 11.29
CA GLU A 101 6.65 -7.75 12.07
C GLU A 101 6.32 -7.25 13.48
N SER A 102 7.31 -6.73 14.19
CA SER A 102 7.13 -6.17 15.54
C SER A 102 6.12 -5.01 15.53
N PHE A 103 6.16 -4.15 14.51
CA PHE A 103 5.24 -3.03 14.40
C PHE A 103 3.80 -3.49 14.12
N GLN A 104 3.63 -4.47 13.24
CA GLN A 104 2.33 -5.08 12.96
C GLN A 104 1.77 -5.77 14.21
N ALA A 105 2.58 -6.57 14.92
CA ALA A 105 2.17 -7.26 16.15
C ALA A 105 1.69 -6.29 17.23
N LYS A 106 2.41 -5.17 17.44
CA LYS A 106 2.05 -4.14 18.43
C LYS A 106 0.69 -3.48 18.18
N THR A 107 0.23 -3.42 16.94
CA THR A 107 -1.03 -2.75 16.55
C THR A 107 -2.17 -3.72 16.25
N THR A 108 -1.97 -5.03 16.41
CA THR A 108 -2.95 -6.08 16.07
C THR A 108 -4.26 -5.91 16.84
N GLY A 109 -4.21 -5.48 18.11
CA GLY A 109 -5.39 -5.24 18.94
C GLY A 109 -6.16 -3.96 18.62
N ASN A 110 -5.64 -3.08 17.76
CA ASN A 110 -6.32 -1.85 17.40
C ASN A 110 -7.52 -2.12 16.49
N THR A 111 -8.61 -1.41 16.73
CA THR A 111 -9.94 -1.59 16.08
C THR A 111 -10.36 -0.43 15.18
N GLY A 112 -9.56 0.63 15.14
CA GLY A 112 -9.81 1.81 14.30
C GLY A 112 -9.43 1.60 12.84
N MET A 113 -8.99 2.67 12.17
CA MET A 113 -8.55 2.60 10.77
C MET A 113 -7.40 1.61 10.59
N THR A 114 -7.44 0.81 9.53
CA THR A 114 -6.32 -0.04 9.14
C THR A 114 -5.45 0.68 8.11
N VAL A 115 -4.16 0.81 8.40
CA VAL A 115 -3.14 1.25 7.42
C VAL A 115 -2.42 0.02 6.88
N VAL A 116 -2.52 -0.19 5.58
CA VAL A 116 -1.84 -1.29 4.86
C VAL A 116 -0.64 -0.71 4.11
N LEU A 117 0.55 -1.19 4.43
CA LEU A 117 1.77 -0.82 3.72
C LEU A 117 2.11 -1.88 2.68
N ALA A 118 1.97 -1.56 1.39
CA ALA A 118 2.48 -2.40 0.30
C ALA A 118 3.98 -2.12 0.12
N PHE A 119 4.82 -3.07 0.57
CA PHE A 119 6.27 -2.96 0.56
C PHE A 119 6.91 -4.24 0.02
N ASN A 120 7.86 -4.10 -0.90
CA ASN A 120 8.38 -5.21 -1.72
C ASN A 120 7.22 -5.95 -2.40
N TYR A 121 6.26 -5.17 -2.90
CA TYR A 121 5.00 -5.64 -3.41
C TYR A 121 4.93 -5.55 -4.95
N GLY A 122 4.27 -6.54 -5.55
CA GLY A 122 3.84 -6.53 -6.94
C GLY A 122 2.62 -7.44 -7.11
N GLY A 123 1.61 -6.98 -7.84
CA GLY A 123 0.35 -7.72 -7.99
C GLY A 123 0.53 -9.05 -8.74
N ARG A 124 1.41 -9.10 -9.74
CA ARG A 124 1.74 -10.37 -10.43
C ARG A 124 2.40 -11.36 -9.47
N GLN A 125 3.32 -10.89 -8.62
CA GLN A 125 3.99 -11.71 -7.62
C GLN A 125 3.00 -12.21 -6.56
N GLU A 126 2.09 -11.36 -6.11
CA GLU A 126 1.03 -11.74 -5.17
C GLU A 126 0.16 -12.88 -5.73
N ILE A 127 -0.30 -12.74 -6.99
CA ILE A 127 -1.11 -13.75 -7.66
C ILE A 127 -0.34 -15.08 -7.79
N MET A 128 0.92 -15.04 -8.20
CA MET A 128 1.76 -16.23 -8.30
C MET A 128 1.97 -16.91 -6.95
N ASP A 129 2.22 -16.13 -5.89
CA ASP A 129 2.42 -16.64 -4.54
C ASP A 129 1.12 -17.22 -3.97
N ALA A 130 -0.03 -16.61 -4.27
CA ALA A 130 -1.35 -17.12 -3.90
C ALA A 130 -1.65 -18.46 -4.59
N ALA A 131 -1.39 -18.55 -5.90
CA ALA A 131 -1.55 -19.79 -6.66
C ALA A 131 -0.63 -20.92 -6.12
N GLY A 132 0.62 -20.59 -5.78
CA GLY A 132 1.53 -21.54 -5.16
C GLY A 132 1.05 -22.04 -3.79
N LYS A 133 0.54 -21.13 -2.94
CA LYS A 133 -0.03 -21.51 -1.64
C LYS A 133 -1.26 -22.41 -1.80
N TYR A 134 -2.16 -22.05 -2.71
CA TYR A 134 -3.33 -22.88 -3.04
C TYR A 134 -2.92 -24.28 -3.48
N ALA A 135 -1.97 -24.40 -4.43
CA ALA A 135 -1.47 -25.68 -4.90
C ALA A 135 -0.89 -26.54 -3.77
N LEU A 136 -0.10 -25.94 -2.87
CA LEU A 136 0.45 -26.61 -1.71
C LEU A 136 -0.63 -27.07 -0.72
N ASP A 137 -1.69 -26.28 -0.55
CA ASP A 137 -2.81 -26.61 0.33
C ASP A 137 -3.62 -27.79 -0.24
N VAL A 138 -3.88 -27.79 -1.53
CA VAL A 138 -4.52 -28.92 -2.25
C VAL A 138 -3.71 -30.21 -2.09
N LEU A 139 -2.39 -30.16 -2.27
CA LEU A 139 -1.51 -31.31 -2.15
C LEU A 139 -1.47 -31.87 -0.71
N LYS A 140 -1.49 -31.00 0.30
CA LYS A 140 -1.45 -31.41 1.72
C LYS A 140 -2.74 -32.03 2.20
N ASN A 141 -3.86 -31.47 1.78
CA ASN A 141 -5.18 -31.84 2.31
C ASN A 141 -5.87 -32.90 1.47
N GLY A 142 -5.24 -33.41 0.38
CA GLY A 142 -5.82 -34.40 -0.51
C GLY A 142 -7.16 -33.92 -1.09
N ALA A 143 -7.27 -32.63 -1.41
CA ALA A 143 -8.54 -32.03 -1.75
C ALA A 143 -9.22 -32.72 -2.93
N VAL A 144 -10.38 -33.27 -2.67
CA VAL A 144 -11.23 -33.98 -3.64
C VAL A 144 -11.93 -32.99 -4.59
N SER A 145 -11.95 -31.70 -4.28
CA SER A 145 -12.59 -30.67 -5.08
C SER A 145 -11.56 -29.64 -5.57
N PHE A 146 -11.42 -29.55 -6.89
CA PHE A 146 -10.65 -28.51 -7.58
C PHE A 146 -11.44 -27.21 -7.77
N GLU A 147 -12.59 -27.05 -7.10
CA GLU A 147 -13.38 -25.84 -7.19
C GLU A 147 -12.66 -24.68 -6.50
N LEU A 148 -12.09 -23.82 -7.31
CA LEU A 148 -11.46 -22.57 -6.92
C LEU A 148 -12.34 -21.43 -7.42
N ASP A 149 -13.03 -20.78 -6.49
CA ASP A 149 -13.76 -19.53 -6.74
C ASP A 149 -12.94 -18.30 -6.31
N GLU A 150 -13.48 -17.13 -6.58
CA GLU A 150 -12.81 -15.85 -6.29
C GLU A 150 -12.63 -15.64 -4.78
N GLU A 151 -13.60 -16.03 -3.95
CA GLU A 151 -13.55 -15.90 -2.50
C GLU A 151 -12.44 -16.77 -1.90
N ARG A 152 -12.42 -18.04 -2.30
CA ARG A 152 -11.39 -18.99 -1.86
C ARG A 152 -10.00 -18.56 -2.32
N PHE A 153 -9.84 -18.11 -3.57
CA PHE A 153 -8.54 -17.61 -4.06
C PHE A 153 -8.12 -16.33 -3.32
N GLY A 154 -9.07 -15.43 -3.06
CA GLY A 154 -8.87 -14.23 -2.25
C GLY A 154 -8.26 -14.52 -0.87
N GLY A 155 -8.60 -15.67 -0.28
CA GLY A 155 -8.03 -16.14 0.99
C GLY A 155 -6.52 -16.44 0.96
N TYR A 156 -5.92 -16.65 -0.20
CA TYR A 156 -4.47 -16.88 -0.38
C TYR A 156 -3.68 -15.63 -0.73
N LEU A 157 -4.36 -14.53 -1.11
CA LEU A 157 -3.72 -13.25 -1.41
C LEU A 157 -3.09 -12.63 -0.15
N TYR A 158 -2.17 -11.69 -0.31
CA TYR A 158 -1.61 -10.94 0.81
C TYR A 158 -2.65 -10.07 1.52
N THR A 159 -3.73 -9.72 0.81
CA THR A 159 -4.86 -8.94 1.30
C THR A 159 -5.97 -9.79 1.95
N ALA A 160 -5.75 -11.09 2.17
CA ALA A 160 -6.74 -11.96 2.81
C ALA A 160 -7.34 -11.31 4.08
N GLY A 161 -8.69 -11.25 4.14
CA GLY A 161 -9.43 -10.58 5.20
C GLY A 161 -9.42 -9.05 5.16
N ILE A 162 -8.98 -8.46 4.04
CA ILE A 162 -9.12 -7.03 3.71
C ILE A 162 -10.07 -6.93 2.52
N PRO A 163 -11.13 -6.13 2.56
CA PRO A 163 -12.00 -5.91 1.41
C PRO A 163 -11.25 -5.20 0.28
N ASP A 164 -11.75 -5.36 -0.93
CA ASP A 164 -11.23 -4.67 -2.09
C ASP A 164 -11.39 -3.15 -1.95
N PRO A 165 -10.44 -2.37 -2.52
CA PRO A 165 -10.48 -0.93 -2.38
C PRO A 165 -11.57 -0.30 -3.25
N ASP A 166 -12.26 0.70 -2.70
CA ASP A 166 -13.26 1.49 -3.41
C ASP A 166 -12.64 2.52 -4.34
N LEU A 167 -11.49 3.09 -3.96
CA LEU A 167 -10.83 4.20 -4.65
C LEU A 167 -9.32 4.00 -4.72
N LEU A 168 -8.78 4.03 -5.93
CA LEU A 168 -7.35 4.18 -6.19
C LEU A 168 -7.03 5.65 -6.47
N ILE A 169 -6.09 6.23 -5.73
CA ILE A 169 -5.55 7.55 -6.02
C ILE A 169 -4.12 7.41 -6.53
N ARG A 170 -3.84 7.93 -7.71
CA ARG A 170 -2.48 8.00 -8.25
C ARG A 170 -2.05 9.43 -8.49
N THR A 171 -0.90 9.79 -7.92
CA THR A 171 -0.29 11.12 -7.99
C THR A 171 0.64 11.26 -9.20
N SER A 172 0.99 12.50 -9.53
CA SER A 172 2.00 12.90 -10.52
C SER A 172 1.67 12.62 -11.98
N GLY A 173 0.38 12.69 -12.37
CA GLY A 173 -0.05 12.62 -13.76
C GLY A 173 0.07 11.25 -14.43
N GLU A 174 0.42 10.22 -13.66
CA GLU A 174 0.61 8.87 -14.20
C GLU A 174 -0.69 8.08 -14.23
N MET A 175 -1.09 7.64 -15.43
CA MET A 175 -2.37 6.94 -15.69
C MET A 175 -2.17 5.44 -15.91
N ARG A 176 -1.52 4.75 -14.96
CA ARG A 176 -1.28 3.30 -15.01
C ARG A 176 -1.26 2.71 -13.60
N LEU A 177 -1.52 1.41 -13.46
CA LEU A 177 -1.53 0.71 -12.15
C LEU A 177 -0.13 0.35 -11.67
N SER A 178 0.81 0.15 -12.58
CA SER A 178 2.20 -0.24 -12.27
C SER A 178 2.30 -1.44 -11.34
N ASN A 179 1.60 -2.52 -11.69
CA ASN A 179 1.63 -3.77 -10.95
C ASN A 179 1.11 -3.66 -9.49
N PHE A 180 0.23 -2.68 -9.22
CA PHE A 180 -0.36 -2.47 -7.89
C PHE A 180 -1.73 -3.12 -7.81
N MET A 181 -1.93 -4.01 -6.83
CA MET A 181 -3.21 -4.63 -6.43
C MET A 181 -4.08 -5.08 -7.62
N LEU A 182 -3.48 -5.81 -8.60
CA LEU A 182 -4.13 -6.13 -9.88
C LEU A 182 -5.43 -6.92 -9.70
N TRP A 183 -5.51 -7.82 -8.72
CA TRP A 183 -6.71 -8.57 -8.41
C TRP A 183 -7.78 -7.67 -7.78
N GLN A 184 -7.39 -6.95 -6.75
CA GLN A 184 -8.30 -6.19 -5.90
C GLN A 184 -8.85 -4.91 -6.53
N LEU A 185 -8.18 -4.38 -7.57
CA LEU A 185 -8.60 -3.15 -8.27
C LEU A 185 -9.60 -3.41 -9.41
N SER A 186 -10.10 -4.63 -9.58
CA SER A 186 -10.95 -5.03 -10.71
C SER A 186 -12.19 -4.12 -10.89
N TYR A 187 -12.81 -3.67 -9.79
CA TYR A 187 -13.98 -2.79 -9.78
C TYR A 187 -13.75 -1.47 -9.03
N CYS A 188 -12.48 -1.11 -8.86
CA CYS A 188 -12.09 0.08 -8.12
C CYS A 188 -12.25 1.35 -8.96
N GLU A 189 -12.81 2.39 -8.39
CA GLU A 189 -12.80 3.73 -8.99
C GLU A 189 -11.39 4.32 -8.98
N ILE A 190 -11.01 5.03 -10.05
CA ILE A 190 -9.66 5.59 -10.17
C ILE A 190 -9.70 7.11 -10.20
N TYR A 191 -8.83 7.74 -9.41
CA TYR A 191 -8.60 9.18 -9.39
C TYR A 191 -7.14 9.48 -9.70
N PHE A 192 -6.90 10.16 -10.81
CA PHE A 192 -5.57 10.65 -11.20
C PHE A 192 -5.42 12.12 -10.85
N THR A 193 -4.23 12.54 -10.40
CA THR A 193 -3.89 13.95 -10.15
C THR A 193 -2.47 14.25 -10.59
N GLU A 194 -2.27 15.44 -11.16
CA GLU A 194 -0.96 15.97 -11.54
C GLU A 194 -0.07 16.26 -10.32
N THR A 195 -0.68 16.47 -9.15
CA THR A 195 0.03 16.80 -7.93
C THR A 195 1.02 15.70 -7.55
N PHE A 196 2.30 16.04 -7.37
CA PHE A 196 3.29 15.11 -6.87
C PHE A 196 3.01 14.68 -5.42
N TRP A 197 3.36 13.44 -5.07
CA TRP A 197 3.13 12.93 -3.72
C TRP A 197 3.63 13.85 -2.59
N PRO A 198 4.83 14.48 -2.64
CA PRO A 198 5.26 15.41 -1.61
C PRO A 198 4.34 16.61 -1.38
N ASP A 199 3.60 17.03 -2.40
CA ASP A 199 2.64 18.14 -2.33
C ASP A 199 1.19 17.68 -2.15
N PHE A 200 0.91 16.37 -2.26
CA PHE A 200 -0.43 15.79 -2.10
C PHE A 200 -0.84 15.77 -0.62
N GLY A 201 -1.32 16.92 -0.13
CA GLY A 201 -1.73 17.09 1.25
C GLY A 201 -3.18 16.70 1.55
N ALA A 202 -3.62 17.00 2.77
CA ALA A 202 -4.97 16.70 3.24
C ALA A 202 -6.07 17.31 2.35
N LYS A 203 -5.85 18.52 1.82
CA LYS A 203 -6.81 19.19 0.90
C LYS A 203 -6.98 18.43 -0.42
N GLU A 204 -5.86 17.97 -1.01
CA GLU A 204 -5.90 17.18 -2.25
C GLU A 204 -6.52 15.80 -2.01
N PHE A 205 -6.25 15.19 -0.87
CA PHE A 205 -6.89 13.95 -0.46
C PHE A 205 -8.40 14.10 -0.28
N GLU A 206 -8.85 15.15 0.40
CA GLU A 206 -10.26 15.49 0.56
C GLU A 206 -10.95 15.73 -0.80
N LYS A 207 -10.27 16.42 -1.73
CA LYS A 207 -10.76 16.63 -3.09
C LYS A 207 -10.98 15.31 -3.84
N ALA A 208 -10.06 14.35 -3.70
CA ALA A 208 -10.20 13.02 -4.28
C ALA A 208 -11.41 12.28 -3.71
N LEU A 209 -11.59 12.30 -2.37
CA LEU A 209 -12.74 11.68 -1.72
C LEU A 209 -14.07 12.34 -2.11
N LYS A 210 -14.13 13.68 -2.22
CA LYS A 210 -15.32 14.40 -2.69
C LYS A 210 -15.64 14.07 -4.15
N ASN A 211 -14.61 13.90 -4.99
CA ASN A 211 -14.80 13.46 -6.38
C ASN A 211 -15.42 12.06 -6.40
N TYR A 212 -14.86 11.12 -5.63
CA TYR A 212 -15.39 9.77 -5.51
C TYR A 212 -16.85 9.76 -5.01
N ALA A 213 -17.17 10.50 -3.96
CA ALA A 213 -18.51 10.54 -3.37
C ALA A 213 -19.61 11.05 -4.32
N ARG A 214 -19.25 11.75 -5.40
CA ARG A 214 -20.19 12.24 -6.42
C ARG A 214 -20.42 11.24 -7.55
N ARG A 215 -19.67 10.14 -7.61
CA ARG A 215 -19.78 9.14 -8.68
C ARG A 215 -20.95 8.19 -8.41
N GLN A 216 -21.64 7.79 -9.45
CA GLN A 216 -22.62 6.70 -9.41
C GLN A 216 -21.91 5.41 -9.83
N ARG A 217 -21.78 4.48 -8.90
CA ARG A 217 -21.19 3.16 -9.20
C ARG A 217 -22.23 2.25 -9.87
N ARG A 218 -21.93 1.79 -11.07
CA ARG A 218 -22.75 0.86 -11.84
C ARG A 218 -21.99 -0.45 -11.96
N PHE A 219 -22.15 -1.38 -11.05
CA PHE A 219 -21.48 -2.69 -11.03
C PHE A 219 -21.95 -3.64 -12.19
N GLY A 220 -21.93 -3.13 -13.44
CA GLY A 220 -22.36 -3.89 -14.60
C GLY A 220 -23.88 -4.07 -14.75
N SER A 221 -24.68 -3.45 -13.90
CA SER A 221 -26.15 -3.39 -14.05
C SER A 221 -26.58 -2.05 -14.66
N LEU A 222 -27.58 -2.12 -15.57
CA LEU A 222 -28.22 -0.96 -16.21
C LEU A 222 -28.92 -0.09 -15.17
#